data_21fdcd44540db882c2023348d34b6942
#
_entry.id   21fdcd44540db882c2023348d34b6942
#
_cell.length_a   1.000
_cell.length_b   1.000
_cell.length_c   1.000
_cell.angle_alpha   90.00
_cell.angle_beta   90.00
_cell.angle_gamma   90.00
#
_symmetry.space_group_name_H-M   'P 1'
#
loop_
_entity.id
_entity.type
_entity.pdbx_description
1 polymer ?
#
loop_
_entity_poly.entity_id
_entity_poly.type
_entity_poly.pdbx_seq_one_letter_code
_entity_poly.pdbx_strand_id
1 'polypeptide(L)'
;MWKYIGKEECNEFLLSLKLFNCKDKKKYLNTIYSISNNIENNYKIYKIKKKNGKYRTIYEPNSLLKHIQRQILVKILDNKAISKYAKAYHKGINLKDNAIPHLNKELILKLDIKDFFENISFIDVYNSCFSIEYFPKSVGMILTYLCTYDDYLMQGAPTSAYISNLVMKEFDEVLGLWCEENNISYTRYSDDMTFSGEFNPREVIVKVRKMLYKLGLELNNKKIHIIHKSSNQN
;
A
#
# COMPACT_ATOMS: atom_id res chain seq x y z
N MET A 1 25.07 6.30 4.66
CA MET A 1 25.74 6.04 3.37
C MET A 1 25.46 7.15 2.34
N TRP A 2 24.23 7.66 2.19
CA TRP A 2 23.82 8.63 1.15
C TRP A 2 23.91 10.12 1.54
N LYS A 3 24.47 10.46 2.71
CA LYS A 3 24.41 11.82 3.30
C LYS A 3 25.18 12.91 2.53
N TYR A 4 26.16 12.51 1.72
CA TYR A 4 27.07 13.43 1.00
C TYR A 4 27.05 13.27 -0.51
N ILE A 5 25.98 12.74 -1.08
CA ILE A 5 25.85 12.52 -2.52
C ILE A 5 25.41 13.81 -3.22
N GLY A 6 26.17 14.19 -4.24
CA GLY A 6 25.89 15.34 -5.08
C GLY A 6 24.82 15.09 -6.16
N LYS A 7 24.48 16.16 -6.89
CA LYS A 7 23.46 16.11 -7.96
C LYS A 7 23.85 15.15 -9.09
N GLU A 8 25.12 15.10 -9.45
CA GLU A 8 25.60 14.24 -10.55
C GLU A 8 25.47 12.76 -10.20
N GLU A 9 25.84 12.38 -8.99
CA GLU A 9 25.71 11.02 -8.50
C GLU A 9 24.22 10.58 -8.40
N CYS A 10 23.34 11.49 -7.98
CA CYS A 10 21.89 11.24 -8.01
C CYS A 10 21.37 11.02 -9.43
N ASN A 11 21.86 11.79 -10.41
CA ASN A 11 21.52 11.63 -11.81
C ASN A 11 22.00 10.28 -12.36
N GLU A 12 23.24 9.90 -12.08
CA GLU A 12 23.76 8.57 -12.49
C GLU A 12 22.96 7.43 -11.82
N PHE A 13 22.56 7.61 -10.57
CA PHE A 13 21.69 6.63 -9.90
C PHE A 13 20.33 6.51 -10.61
N LEU A 14 19.66 7.63 -10.93
CA LEU A 14 18.39 7.63 -11.69
C LEU A 14 18.54 6.97 -13.07
N LEU A 15 19.65 7.24 -13.77
CA LEU A 15 19.96 6.61 -15.06
C LEU A 15 20.14 5.09 -14.92
N SER A 16 20.77 4.63 -13.84
CA SER A 16 21.01 3.20 -13.59
C SER A 16 19.71 2.40 -13.40
N LEU A 17 18.63 3.04 -12.91
CA LEU A 17 17.33 2.40 -12.73
C LEU A 17 16.65 2.00 -14.04
N LYS A 18 16.99 2.64 -15.16
CA LYS A 18 16.45 2.33 -16.51
C LYS A 18 14.92 2.14 -16.49
N LEU A 19 14.19 3.14 -15.95
CA LEU A 19 12.73 3.07 -15.76
C LEU A 19 11.95 3.13 -17.07
N PHE A 20 12.56 3.60 -18.15
CA PHE A 20 12.04 3.52 -19.52
C PHE A 20 13.18 3.55 -20.55
N ASN A 21 12.89 3.17 -21.78
CA ASN A 21 13.90 3.12 -22.84
C ASN A 21 14.15 4.51 -23.42
N CYS A 22 15.34 5.07 -23.18
CA CYS A 22 15.80 6.33 -23.75
C CYS A 22 17.34 6.30 -23.86
N LYS A 23 17.87 6.44 -25.07
CA LYS A 23 19.32 6.43 -25.33
C LYS A 23 20.00 7.74 -24.91
N ASP A 24 19.28 8.85 -24.98
CA ASP A 24 19.78 10.18 -24.58
C ASP A 24 19.62 10.36 -23.05
N LYS A 25 20.74 10.38 -22.34
CA LYS A 25 20.78 10.54 -20.87
C LYS A 25 20.11 11.84 -20.41
N LYS A 26 20.35 12.97 -21.12
CA LYS A 26 19.76 14.27 -20.77
C LYS A 26 18.24 14.27 -20.95
N LYS A 27 17.77 13.72 -22.06
CA LYS A 27 16.34 13.55 -22.31
C LYS A 27 15.68 12.65 -21.29
N TYR A 28 16.33 11.53 -20.89
CA TYR A 28 15.84 10.63 -19.84
C TYR A 28 15.64 11.39 -18.52
N LEU A 29 16.67 12.08 -18.04
CA LEU A 29 16.60 12.83 -16.77
C LEU A 29 15.55 13.94 -16.83
N ASN A 30 15.54 14.72 -17.90
CA ASN A 30 14.52 15.78 -18.08
C ASN A 30 13.10 15.22 -18.04
N THR A 31 12.87 14.05 -18.63
CA THR A 31 11.57 13.38 -18.59
C THR A 31 11.17 12.96 -17.18
N ILE A 32 12.08 12.32 -16.42
CA ILE A 32 11.83 11.94 -15.03
C ILE A 32 11.52 13.17 -14.17
N TYR A 33 12.32 14.22 -14.24
CA TYR A 33 12.11 15.46 -13.49
C TYR A 33 10.81 16.18 -13.91
N SER A 34 10.51 16.23 -15.19
CA SER A 34 9.28 16.85 -15.70
C SER A 34 8.03 16.13 -15.19
N ILE A 35 8.03 14.80 -15.22
CA ILE A 35 6.89 14.00 -14.73
C ILE A 35 6.76 14.15 -13.20
N SER A 36 7.86 14.05 -12.44
CA SER A 36 7.80 14.16 -10.98
C SER A 36 7.39 15.55 -10.49
N ASN A 37 7.76 16.62 -11.21
CA ASN A 37 7.41 17.99 -10.85
C ASN A 37 5.99 18.40 -11.29
N ASN A 38 5.38 17.68 -12.23
CA ASN A 38 4.05 17.97 -12.77
C ASN A 38 3.23 16.68 -12.85
N ILE A 39 3.15 15.98 -11.73
CA ILE A 39 2.55 14.64 -11.70
C ILE A 39 1.07 14.66 -12.09
N GLU A 40 0.34 15.75 -11.80
CA GLU A 40 -1.08 15.91 -12.06
C GLU A 40 -1.39 15.82 -13.56
N ASN A 41 -0.51 16.35 -14.40
CA ASN A 41 -0.66 16.34 -15.85
C ASN A 41 -0.48 14.93 -16.46
N ASN A 42 -0.05 13.99 -15.66
CA ASN A 42 0.22 12.61 -16.08
C ASN A 42 -0.88 11.63 -15.67
N TYR A 43 -1.98 12.10 -15.05
CA TYR A 43 -3.12 11.30 -14.66
C TYR A 43 -4.40 11.73 -15.37
N LYS A 44 -5.21 10.73 -15.75
CA LYS A 44 -6.61 10.91 -16.14
C LYS A 44 -7.49 10.51 -14.96
N ILE A 45 -8.37 11.41 -14.53
CA ILE A 45 -9.24 11.19 -13.37
C ILE A 45 -10.66 10.92 -13.85
N TYR A 46 -11.28 9.85 -13.38
CA TYR A 46 -12.67 9.53 -13.68
C TYR A 46 -13.35 8.81 -12.51
N LYS A 47 -14.67 8.81 -12.48
CA LYS A 47 -15.47 8.21 -11.41
C LYS A 47 -16.18 6.95 -11.91
N ILE A 48 -16.06 5.87 -11.14
CA ILE A 48 -16.78 4.61 -11.38
C ILE A 48 -17.86 4.46 -10.31
N LYS A 49 -19.10 4.15 -10.75
CA LYS A 49 -20.22 3.91 -9.83
C LYS A 49 -20.05 2.57 -9.12
N LYS A 50 -20.07 2.57 -7.78
CA LYS A 50 -20.09 1.36 -6.95
C LYS A 50 -21.48 0.72 -6.95
N LYS A 51 -21.60 -0.57 -6.60
CA LYS A 51 -22.90 -1.28 -6.48
C LYS A 51 -23.88 -0.60 -5.49
N ASN A 52 -23.37 0.09 -4.48
CA ASN A 52 -24.16 0.82 -3.49
C ASN A 52 -24.58 2.24 -3.92
N GLY A 53 -24.42 2.59 -5.20
CA GLY A 53 -24.76 3.90 -5.75
C GLY A 53 -23.73 5.00 -5.55
N LYS A 54 -22.72 4.82 -4.68
CA LYS A 54 -21.61 5.77 -4.48
C LYS A 54 -20.62 5.70 -5.64
N TYR A 55 -19.79 6.73 -5.76
CA TYR A 55 -18.73 6.78 -6.75
C TYR A 55 -17.37 6.45 -6.11
N ARG A 56 -16.48 5.84 -6.91
CA ARG A 56 -15.06 5.69 -6.63
C ARG A 56 -14.29 6.51 -7.67
N THR A 57 -13.39 7.35 -7.20
CA THR A 57 -12.47 8.07 -8.09
C THR A 57 -11.31 7.15 -8.46
N ILE A 58 -10.99 7.09 -9.73
CA ILE A 58 -9.86 6.32 -10.28
C ILE A 58 -8.89 7.31 -10.92
N TYR A 59 -7.63 7.17 -10.56
CA TYR A 59 -6.51 7.94 -11.08
C TYR A 59 -5.71 7.05 -12.02
N GLU A 60 -5.96 7.17 -13.32
CA GLU A 60 -5.27 6.38 -14.33
C GLU A 60 -4.04 7.12 -14.84
N PRO A 61 -2.80 6.64 -14.56
CA PRO A 61 -1.60 7.23 -15.11
C PRO A 61 -1.57 7.08 -16.63
N ASN A 62 -1.03 8.08 -17.35
CA ASN A 62 -0.79 7.98 -18.79
C ASN A 62 0.17 6.82 -19.10
N SER A 63 0.30 6.44 -20.37
CA SER A 63 1.06 5.25 -20.79
C SER A 63 2.52 5.28 -20.33
N LEU A 64 3.18 6.44 -20.34
CA LEU A 64 4.58 6.57 -19.94
C LEU A 64 4.74 6.46 -18.43
N LEU A 65 3.96 7.19 -17.64
CA LEU A 65 3.99 7.10 -16.19
C LEU A 65 3.61 5.69 -15.73
N LYS A 66 2.59 5.08 -16.33
CA LYS A 66 2.18 3.70 -16.05
C LYS A 66 3.31 2.69 -16.31
N HIS A 67 4.09 2.90 -17.38
CA HIS A 67 5.27 2.08 -17.67
C HIS A 67 6.35 2.28 -16.61
N ILE A 68 6.68 3.53 -16.27
CA ILE A 68 7.66 3.88 -15.22
C ILE A 68 7.27 3.23 -13.89
N GLN A 69 6.01 3.36 -13.46
CA GLN A 69 5.51 2.76 -12.22
C GLN A 69 5.62 1.22 -12.24
N ARG A 70 5.36 0.57 -13.38
CA ARG A 70 5.59 -0.89 -13.52
C ARG A 70 7.07 -1.26 -13.36
N GLN A 71 7.99 -0.44 -13.90
CA GLN A 71 9.43 -0.67 -13.72
C GLN A 71 9.84 -0.47 -12.25
N ILE A 72 9.32 0.54 -11.57
CA ILE A 72 9.52 0.76 -10.13
C ILE A 72 9.02 -0.45 -9.34
N LEU A 73 7.81 -0.94 -9.65
CA LEU A 73 7.26 -2.12 -9.00
C LEU A 73 8.19 -3.33 -9.14
N VAL A 74 8.54 -3.70 -10.38
CA VAL A 74 9.30 -4.94 -10.65
C VAL A 74 10.76 -4.85 -10.18
N LYS A 75 11.42 -3.70 -10.37
CA LYS A 75 12.86 -3.58 -10.09
C LYS A 75 13.17 -3.20 -8.65
N ILE A 76 12.26 -2.52 -7.97
CA ILE A 76 12.50 -1.93 -6.65
C ILE A 76 11.59 -2.55 -5.59
N LEU A 77 10.28 -2.48 -5.79
CA LEU A 77 9.31 -2.83 -4.76
C LEU A 77 9.17 -4.34 -4.57
N ASP A 78 9.06 -5.12 -5.64
CA ASP A 78 8.90 -6.58 -5.62
C ASP A 78 10.02 -7.32 -4.85
N ASN A 79 11.18 -6.67 -4.64
CA ASN A 79 12.30 -7.21 -3.88
C ASN A 79 12.18 -6.96 -2.35
N LYS A 80 11.19 -6.18 -1.92
CA LYS A 80 10.95 -5.88 -0.50
C LYS A 80 9.95 -6.87 0.08
N ALA A 81 10.30 -7.48 1.22
CA ALA A 81 9.40 -8.39 1.91
C ALA A 81 8.20 -7.65 2.51
N ILE A 82 7.01 -8.13 2.24
CA ILE A 82 5.75 -7.71 2.90
C ILE A 82 5.43 -8.65 4.04
N SER A 83 4.44 -8.30 4.88
CA SER A 83 4.02 -9.12 6.00
C SER A 83 3.35 -10.43 5.54
N LYS A 84 3.57 -11.52 6.28
CA LYS A 84 2.88 -12.81 6.09
C LYS A 84 1.37 -12.73 6.28
N TYR A 85 0.89 -11.72 7.02
CA TYR A 85 -0.53 -11.49 7.28
C TYR A 85 -1.24 -10.75 6.14
N ALA A 86 -0.50 -10.04 5.28
CA ALA A 86 -1.05 -9.40 4.08
C ALA A 86 -1.31 -10.46 2.99
N LYS A 87 -2.58 -10.65 2.61
CA LYS A 87 -3.02 -11.67 1.65
C LYS A 87 -3.47 -11.10 0.30
N ALA A 88 -3.49 -9.78 0.14
CA ALA A 88 -3.75 -9.13 -1.14
C ALA A 88 -2.44 -8.73 -1.83
N TYR A 89 -2.47 -8.64 -3.17
CA TYR A 89 -1.41 -8.05 -3.99
C TYR A 89 -0.02 -8.70 -3.84
N HIS A 90 0.02 -9.94 -3.46
CA HIS A 90 1.23 -10.73 -3.27
C HIS A 90 1.30 -11.86 -4.29
N LYS A 91 2.46 -12.03 -4.93
CA LYS A 91 2.67 -13.13 -5.88
C LYS A 91 2.57 -14.49 -5.17
N GLY A 92 1.81 -15.40 -5.76
CA GLY A 92 1.63 -16.76 -5.21
C GLY A 92 0.60 -16.86 -4.08
N ILE A 93 0.03 -15.77 -3.61
CA ILE A 93 -1.06 -15.76 -2.62
C ILE A 93 -2.39 -15.52 -3.34
N ASN A 94 -3.42 -16.26 -2.97
CA ASN A 94 -4.76 -16.17 -3.54
C ASN A 94 -5.85 -15.95 -2.47
N LEU A 95 -7.11 -15.80 -2.89
CA LEU A 95 -8.23 -15.58 -1.96
C LEU A 95 -8.42 -16.73 -0.95
N LYS A 96 -8.08 -17.98 -1.31
CA LYS A 96 -8.16 -19.12 -0.38
C LYS A 96 -7.19 -18.96 0.78
N ASP A 97 -5.98 -18.45 0.51
CA ASP A 97 -4.97 -18.20 1.55
C ASP A 97 -5.42 -17.14 2.58
N ASN A 98 -6.32 -16.23 2.16
CA ASN A 98 -6.98 -15.30 3.07
C ASN A 98 -8.10 -15.97 3.87
N ALA A 99 -8.84 -16.91 3.29
CA ALA A 99 -10.02 -17.51 3.91
C ALA A 99 -9.69 -18.70 4.83
N ILE A 100 -8.71 -19.54 4.47
CA ILE A 100 -8.37 -20.79 5.16
C ILE A 100 -8.15 -20.59 6.69
N PRO A 101 -7.43 -19.58 7.19
CA PRO A 101 -7.21 -19.40 8.63
C PRO A 101 -8.49 -19.15 9.44
N HIS A 102 -9.57 -18.76 8.75
CA HIS A 102 -10.85 -18.36 9.35
C HIS A 102 -11.96 -19.42 9.25
N LEU A 103 -11.66 -20.56 8.64
CA LEU A 103 -12.65 -21.65 8.49
C LEU A 103 -12.97 -22.29 9.86
N ASN A 104 -14.24 -22.62 10.07
CA ASN A 104 -14.74 -23.35 11.24
C ASN A 104 -14.47 -22.66 12.59
N LYS A 105 -14.33 -21.34 12.61
CA LYS A 105 -14.13 -20.55 13.84
C LYS A 105 -15.47 -20.14 14.45
N GLU A 106 -15.51 -20.06 15.78
CA GLU A 106 -16.73 -19.69 16.53
C GLU A 106 -17.13 -18.23 16.29
N LEU A 107 -16.16 -17.36 16.13
CA LEU A 107 -16.34 -15.94 15.91
C LEU A 107 -15.49 -15.46 14.75
N ILE A 108 -16.07 -14.62 13.88
CA ILE A 108 -15.33 -13.86 12.86
C ILE A 108 -15.64 -12.36 13.04
N LEU A 109 -14.60 -11.56 13.20
CA LEU A 109 -14.68 -10.11 13.20
C LEU A 109 -14.05 -9.58 11.88
N LYS A 110 -14.82 -8.78 11.14
CA LYS A 110 -14.32 -8.08 9.94
C LYS A 110 -14.28 -6.58 10.20
N LEU A 111 -13.14 -5.97 9.91
CA LEU A 111 -12.89 -4.54 10.03
C LEU A 111 -12.39 -4.01 8.69
N ASP A 112 -12.74 -2.76 8.35
CA ASP A 112 -12.36 -2.09 7.10
C ASP A 112 -11.66 -0.77 7.44
N ILE A 113 -10.58 -0.44 6.75
CA ILE A 113 -9.89 0.83 6.90
C ILE A 113 -10.58 1.86 6.00
N LYS A 114 -10.98 2.98 6.58
CA LYS A 114 -11.68 4.05 5.87
C LYS A 114 -10.74 4.75 4.89
N ASP A 115 -11.20 4.91 3.64
CA ASP A 115 -10.52 5.66 2.57
C ASP A 115 -9.01 5.34 2.51
N PHE A 116 -8.69 4.02 2.51
CA PHE A 116 -7.37 3.47 2.80
C PHE A 116 -6.24 4.08 1.95
N PHE A 117 -6.38 4.04 0.64
CA PHE A 117 -5.33 4.56 -0.24
C PHE A 117 -5.17 6.07 -0.11
N GLU A 118 -6.28 6.79 -0.05
CA GLU A 118 -6.35 8.24 0.03
C GLU A 118 -5.84 8.81 1.36
N ASN A 119 -5.62 7.95 2.37
CA ASN A 119 -5.04 8.33 3.67
C ASN A 119 -3.58 7.85 3.86
N ILE A 120 -2.99 7.14 2.89
CA ILE A 120 -1.56 6.84 2.89
C ILE A 120 -0.82 8.04 2.29
N SER A 121 -0.08 8.75 3.13
CA SER A 121 0.59 9.99 2.74
C SER A 121 1.89 9.76 1.95
N PHE A 122 2.37 10.80 1.27
CA PHE A 122 3.70 10.86 0.65
C PHE A 122 4.81 10.43 1.62
N ILE A 123 4.74 10.91 2.88
CA ILE A 123 5.75 10.59 3.91
C ILE A 123 5.74 9.11 4.26
N ASP A 124 4.55 8.49 4.36
CA ASP A 124 4.44 7.05 4.64
C ASP A 124 5.05 6.23 3.49
N VAL A 125 4.77 6.62 2.24
CA VAL A 125 5.35 5.99 1.04
C VAL A 125 6.86 6.16 1.01
N TYR A 126 7.37 7.38 1.24
CA TYR A 126 8.80 7.66 1.28
C TYR A 126 9.50 6.81 2.34
N ASN A 127 9.03 6.83 3.57
CA ASN A 127 9.65 6.12 4.68
C ASN A 127 9.66 4.60 4.48
N SER A 128 8.54 4.04 4.01
CA SER A 128 8.40 2.59 3.85
C SER A 128 9.08 2.04 2.59
N CYS A 129 9.16 2.83 1.52
CA CYS A 129 9.58 2.34 0.22
C CYS A 129 10.89 2.91 -0.29
N PHE A 130 11.15 4.20 -0.08
CA PHE A 130 12.20 4.95 -0.78
C PHE A 130 13.07 5.81 0.15
N SER A 131 13.12 5.50 1.43
CA SER A 131 13.86 6.25 2.44
C SER A 131 15.38 6.31 2.18
N ILE A 132 16.05 7.19 2.92
CA ILE A 132 17.51 7.38 2.86
C ILE A 132 18.30 6.10 3.22
N GLU A 133 17.68 5.11 3.81
CA GLU A 133 18.28 3.80 4.05
C GLU A 133 18.60 3.06 2.75
N TYR A 134 17.78 3.27 1.72
CA TYR A 134 17.86 2.54 0.44
C TYR A 134 18.34 3.43 -0.72
N PHE A 135 18.02 4.73 -0.69
CA PHE A 135 18.25 5.66 -1.80
C PHE A 135 18.84 7.00 -1.33
N PRO A 136 19.62 7.69 -2.21
CA PRO A 136 19.89 9.11 -2.00
C PRO A 136 18.57 9.87 -1.81
N LYS A 137 18.52 10.81 -0.86
CA LYS A 137 17.28 11.51 -0.49
C LYS A 137 16.50 12.05 -1.69
N SER A 138 17.18 12.74 -2.62
CA SER A 138 16.55 13.31 -3.82
C SER A 138 15.99 12.24 -4.76
N VAL A 139 16.68 11.10 -4.92
CA VAL A 139 16.20 9.97 -5.71
C VAL A 139 14.95 9.36 -5.06
N GLY A 140 15.00 9.10 -3.74
CA GLY A 140 13.86 8.58 -3.00
C GLY A 140 12.63 9.48 -3.09
N MET A 141 12.81 10.81 -2.98
CA MET A 141 11.72 11.77 -3.18
C MET A 141 11.13 11.71 -4.59
N ILE A 142 11.97 11.65 -5.64
CA ILE A 142 11.51 11.53 -7.02
C ILE A 142 10.70 10.24 -7.23
N LEU A 143 11.20 9.10 -6.72
CA LEU A 143 10.48 7.83 -6.80
C LEU A 143 9.14 7.88 -6.08
N THR A 144 9.07 8.59 -4.94
CA THR A 144 7.82 8.80 -4.21
C THR A 144 6.84 9.65 -5.02
N TYR A 145 7.27 10.79 -5.58
CA TYR A 145 6.42 11.61 -6.46
C TYR A 145 5.87 10.82 -7.66
N LEU A 146 6.70 9.96 -8.27
CA LEU A 146 6.25 9.11 -9.39
C LEU A 146 5.19 8.07 -8.98
N CYS A 147 5.03 7.79 -7.69
CA CYS A 147 4.10 6.80 -7.15
C CYS A 147 2.91 7.40 -6.40
N THR A 148 2.90 8.71 -6.15
CA THR A 148 1.84 9.44 -5.42
C THR A 148 1.18 10.49 -6.32
N TYR A 149 0.05 11.03 -5.89
CA TYR A 149 -0.68 12.13 -6.51
C TYR A 149 -1.27 12.98 -5.39
N ASP A 150 -1.10 14.32 -5.46
CA ASP A 150 -1.61 15.25 -4.44
C ASP A 150 -1.21 14.81 -3.01
N ASP A 151 0.08 14.45 -2.86
CA ASP A 151 0.70 13.96 -1.62
C ASP A 151 0.11 12.68 -1.01
N TYR A 152 -0.69 11.92 -1.76
CA TYR A 152 -1.30 10.66 -1.30
C TYR A 152 -1.13 9.51 -2.29
N LEU A 153 -1.34 8.29 -1.79
CA LEU A 153 -1.36 7.08 -2.61
C LEU A 153 -2.72 6.93 -3.29
N MET A 154 -2.74 6.76 -4.62
CA MET A 154 -3.98 6.76 -5.39
C MET A 154 -4.41 5.38 -5.89
N GLN A 155 -5.74 5.16 -5.97
CA GLN A 155 -6.28 3.97 -6.62
C GLN A 155 -6.15 4.06 -8.15
N GLY A 156 -5.52 3.04 -8.75
CA GLY A 156 -5.37 2.92 -10.20
C GLY A 156 -3.92 2.91 -10.70
N ALA A 157 -2.97 3.36 -9.89
CA ALA A 157 -1.55 3.26 -10.23
C ALA A 157 -1.01 1.83 -9.99
N PRO A 158 -0.15 1.30 -10.88
CA PRO A 158 0.42 -0.05 -10.77
C PRO A 158 1.16 -0.34 -9.46
N THR A 159 1.75 0.69 -8.85
CA THR A 159 2.56 0.59 -7.62
C THR A 159 1.73 0.61 -6.35
N SER A 160 0.52 1.23 -6.37
CA SER A 160 -0.22 1.57 -5.15
C SER A 160 -0.56 0.37 -4.28
N ALA A 161 -0.97 -0.72 -4.90
CA ALA A 161 -1.33 -1.95 -4.21
C ALA A 161 -0.16 -2.54 -3.40
N TYR A 162 1.03 -2.62 -4.00
CA TYR A 162 2.20 -3.15 -3.33
C TYR A 162 2.75 -2.19 -2.26
N ILE A 163 2.77 -0.90 -2.56
CA ILE A 163 3.18 0.16 -1.62
C ILE A 163 2.31 0.12 -0.36
N SER A 164 0.98 -0.03 -0.48
CA SER A 164 0.10 -0.11 0.67
C SER A 164 0.45 -1.28 1.61
N ASN A 165 0.91 -2.41 1.08
CA ASN A 165 1.40 -3.52 1.89
C ASN A 165 2.73 -3.20 2.60
N LEU A 166 3.63 -2.47 1.95
CA LEU A 166 4.89 -2.05 2.58
C LEU A 166 4.68 -1.04 3.70
N VAL A 167 3.76 -0.08 3.51
CA VAL A 167 3.37 0.89 4.55
C VAL A 167 2.75 0.18 5.76
N MET A 168 1.89 -0.80 5.52
CA MET A 168 1.22 -1.55 6.58
C MET A 168 2.07 -2.68 7.20
N LYS A 169 3.31 -2.88 6.76
CA LYS A 169 4.11 -4.03 7.17
C LYS A 169 4.31 -4.09 8.68
N GLU A 170 4.77 -3.01 9.29
CA GLU A 170 5.02 -2.97 10.74
C GLU A 170 3.71 -3.13 11.53
N PHE A 171 2.63 -2.49 11.08
CA PHE A 171 1.30 -2.67 11.66
C PHE A 171 0.88 -4.14 11.63
N ASP A 172 0.99 -4.81 10.49
CA ASP A 172 0.63 -6.21 10.33
C ASP A 172 1.47 -7.13 11.21
N GLU A 173 2.80 -6.92 11.27
CA GLU A 173 3.70 -7.75 12.09
C GLU A 173 3.38 -7.63 13.58
N VAL A 174 3.25 -6.40 14.09
CA VAL A 174 2.94 -6.17 15.52
C VAL A 174 1.54 -6.67 15.88
N LEU A 175 0.55 -6.41 15.03
CA LEU A 175 -0.82 -6.87 15.28
C LEU A 175 -0.94 -8.38 15.17
N GLY A 176 -0.29 -8.96 14.17
CA GLY A 176 -0.32 -10.39 13.91
C GLY A 176 0.34 -11.20 15.02
N LEU A 177 1.49 -10.77 15.53
CA LEU A 177 2.14 -11.40 16.68
C LEU A 177 1.24 -11.34 17.93
N TRP A 178 0.64 -10.18 18.21
CA TRP A 178 -0.32 -10.05 19.30
C TRP A 178 -1.53 -10.98 19.11
N CYS A 179 -2.03 -11.13 17.90
CA CYS A 179 -3.11 -12.06 17.60
C CYS A 179 -2.70 -13.52 17.86
N GLU A 180 -1.50 -13.93 17.43
CA GLU A 180 -0.97 -15.28 17.67
C GLU A 180 -0.85 -15.58 19.17
N GLU A 181 -0.33 -14.64 19.97
CA GLU A 181 -0.22 -14.76 21.45
C GLU A 181 -1.59 -14.94 22.12
N ASN A 182 -2.66 -14.41 21.51
CA ASN A 182 -4.04 -14.50 22.01
C ASN A 182 -4.88 -15.58 21.31
N ASN A 183 -4.28 -16.50 20.53
CA ASN A 183 -4.96 -17.53 19.75
C ASN A 183 -5.99 -17.00 18.76
N ILE A 184 -5.77 -15.82 18.21
CA ILE A 184 -6.62 -15.17 17.20
C ILE A 184 -5.97 -15.35 15.82
N SER A 185 -6.68 -15.90 14.86
CA SER A 185 -6.25 -15.89 13.47
C SER A 185 -6.46 -14.49 12.88
N TYR A 186 -5.42 -13.92 12.26
CA TYR A 186 -5.46 -12.59 11.63
C TYR A 186 -4.99 -12.66 10.20
N THR A 187 -5.73 -12.02 9.29
CA THR A 187 -5.29 -11.73 7.92
C THR A 187 -5.77 -10.34 7.49
N ARG A 188 -5.01 -9.70 6.58
CA ARG A 188 -5.43 -8.46 5.91
C ARG A 188 -5.45 -8.64 4.39
N TYR A 189 -6.58 -8.29 3.78
CA TYR A 189 -6.75 -8.25 2.33
C TYR A 189 -7.03 -6.80 1.90
N SER A 190 -5.97 -6.06 1.51
CA SER A 190 -6.04 -4.62 1.24
C SER A 190 -6.45 -3.81 2.48
N ASP A 191 -7.61 -3.18 2.43
CA ASP A 191 -8.27 -2.43 3.51
C ASP A 191 -9.09 -3.31 4.45
N ASP A 192 -9.41 -4.55 4.05
CA ASP A 192 -10.21 -5.49 4.84
C ASP A 192 -9.33 -6.33 5.79
N MET A 193 -9.57 -6.25 7.09
CA MET A 193 -8.94 -7.07 8.13
C MET A 193 -9.93 -8.10 8.65
N THR A 194 -9.50 -9.36 8.74
CA THR A 194 -10.31 -10.45 9.29
C THR A 194 -9.62 -11.06 10.50
N PHE A 195 -10.37 -11.21 11.58
CA PHE A 195 -9.95 -11.85 12.82
C PHE A 195 -10.90 -13.00 13.13
N SER A 196 -10.39 -14.13 13.63
CA SER A 196 -11.27 -15.24 14.00
C SER A 196 -10.67 -16.09 15.14
N GLY A 197 -11.54 -16.67 15.95
CA GLY A 197 -11.19 -17.45 17.14
C GLY A 197 -12.21 -17.29 18.24
N GLU A 198 -11.77 -17.46 19.48
CA GLU A 198 -12.54 -17.21 20.69
C GLU A 198 -11.94 -16.00 21.42
N PHE A 199 -12.52 -14.83 21.26
CA PHE A 199 -12.01 -13.59 21.81
C PHE A 199 -13.10 -12.53 22.00
N ASN A 200 -12.82 -11.48 22.76
CA ASN A 200 -13.69 -10.32 22.90
C ASN A 200 -13.48 -9.35 21.70
N PRO A 201 -14.46 -9.18 20.80
CA PRO A 201 -14.31 -8.29 19.64
C PRO A 201 -13.97 -6.84 20.01
N ARG A 202 -14.43 -6.35 21.17
CA ARG A 202 -14.20 -4.97 21.60
C ARG A 202 -12.70 -4.72 21.86
N GLU A 203 -11.99 -5.70 22.44
CA GLU A 203 -10.56 -5.58 22.69
C GLU A 203 -9.76 -5.47 21.40
N VAL A 204 -10.07 -6.33 20.40
CA VAL A 204 -9.45 -6.28 19.07
C VAL A 204 -9.73 -4.93 18.40
N ILE A 205 -10.97 -4.45 18.42
CA ILE A 205 -11.36 -3.16 17.82
C ILE A 205 -10.58 -2.01 18.47
N VAL A 206 -10.47 -1.97 19.80
CA VAL A 206 -9.73 -0.93 20.53
C VAL A 206 -8.24 -0.98 20.17
N LYS A 207 -7.64 -2.18 20.16
CA LYS A 207 -6.24 -2.39 19.76
C LYS A 207 -5.97 -1.88 18.35
N VAL A 208 -6.79 -2.30 17.39
CA VAL A 208 -6.66 -1.91 15.97
C VAL A 208 -6.81 -0.40 15.80
N ARG A 209 -7.82 0.23 16.42
CA ARG A 209 -7.99 1.70 16.38
C ARG A 209 -6.76 2.45 16.90
N LYS A 210 -6.22 2.02 18.04
CA LYS A 210 -5.02 2.64 18.62
C LYS A 210 -3.80 2.53 17.72
N MET A 211 -3.65 1.41 17.03
CA MET A 211 -2.54 1.18 16.11
C MET A 211 -2.72 1.96 14.80
N LEU A 212 -3.92 1.95 14.20
CA LEU A 212 -4.23 2.73 12.99
C LEU A 212 -4.07 4.23 13.21
N TYR A 213 -4.51 4.75 14.38
CA TYR A 213 -4.34 6.16 14.73
C TYR A 213 -2.89 6.63 14.66
N LYS A 214 -1.93 5.78 15.04
CA LYS A 214 -0.49 6.10 14.94
C LYS A 214 0.00 6.25 13.49
N LEU A 215 -0.72 5.65 12.53
CA LEU A 215 -0.46 5.74 11.10
C LEU A 215 -1.32 6.81 10.41
N GLY A 216 -2.08 7.62 11.16
CA GLY A 216 -3.03 8.56 10.58
C GLY A 216 -4.24 7.90 9.88
N LEU A 217 -4.49 6.61 10.14
CA LEU A 217 -5.57 5.83 9.54
C LEU A 217 -6.72 5.62 10.53
N GLU A 218 -7.93 5.40 10.01
CA GLU A 218 -9.14 5.19 10.79
C GLU A 218 -9.92 3.96 10.36
N LEU A 219 -10.64 3.33 11.31
CA LEU A 219 -11.62 2.29 11.00
C LEU A 219 -12.89 2.89 10.40
N ASN A 220 -13.44 2.21 9.42
CA ASN A 220 -14.78 2.47 8.90
C ASN A 220 -15.84 1.87 9.84
N ASN A 221 -16.36 2.67 10.76
CA ASN A 221 -17.32 2.21 11.76
C ASN A 221 -18.61 1.58 11.16
N LYS A 222 -18.95 1.91 9.91
CA LYS A 222 -20.12 1.38 9.21
C LYS A 222 -19.89 -0.03 8.63
N LYS A 223 -18.64 -0.48 8.61
CA LYS A 223 -18.23 -1.78 8.06
C LYS A 223 -17.61 -2.70 9.13
N ILE A 224 -17.93 -2.51 10.39
CA ILE A 224 -17.60 -3.45 11.45
C ILE A 224 -18.64 -4.56 11.46
N HIS A 225 -18.23 -5.80 11.19
CA HIS A 225 -19.12 -6.97 11.19
C HIS A 225 -18.60 -8.02 12.16
N ILE A 226 -19.49 -8.49 13.04
CA ILE A 226 -19.26 -9.59 13.96
C ILE A 226 -20.19 -10.73 13.56
N ILE A 227 -19.63 -11.89 13.25
CA ILE A 227 -20.34 -13.07 12.75
C ILE A 227 -20.03 -14.21 13.69
N HIS A 228 -21.08 -14.81 14.29
CA HIS A 228 -20.98 -16.01 15.12
C HIS A 228 -21.30 -17.26 14.30
N LYS A 229 -20.78 -18.42 14.69
CA LYS A 229 -21.00 -19.71 14.00
C LYS A 229 -22.47 -20.11 13.92
N SER A 230 -23.29 -19.68 14.90
CA SER A 230 -24.76 -19.87 14.90
C SER A 230 -25.50 -19.02 13.86
N SER A 231 -24.87 -17.98 13.31
CA SER A 231 -25.37 -17.18 12.19
C SER A 231 -24.70 -17.66 10.90
N ASN A 232 -25.47 -17.83 9.80
CA ASN A 232 -24.93 -18.26 8.51
C ASN A 232 -23.65 -17.46 8.15
N GLN A 233 -22.52 -18.15 8.13
CA GLN A 233 -21.21 -17.60 7.81
C GLN A 233 -20.97 -17.55 6.28
N ASN A 234 -22.02 -17.29 5.49
CA ASN A 234 -21.96 -17.20 4.01
C ASN A 234 -21.31 -15.91 3.52
#